data_01e2767fae414f883c00a21fc1cada65
#
_entry.id   01e2767fae414f883c00a21fc1cada65
#
_cell.length_a   1.000
_cell.length_b   1.000
_cell.length_c   1.000
_cell.angle_alpha   90.00
_cell.angle_beta   90.00
_cell.angle_gamma   90.00
#
_symmetry.space_group_name_H-M   'P 1'
#
loop_
_entity.id
_entity.type
_entity.pdbx_description
1 polymer ?
#
loop_
_entity_poly.entity_id
_entity_poly.type
_entity_poly.pdbx_seq_one_letter_code
_entity_poly.pdbx_strand_id
1 'polypeptide(L)'
;DIDVLQSYENFTGGVLMSIVEHGFCKPEECNEFFTNDRFRAPDGDLPLNTSGGNLAECYMHGLGLNIEAVRQLWGESSNQIDNVNVSMVISGPMVTPVSNSIFCSEEAL
;
A
#
# COMPACT_ATOMS: atom_id res chain seq x y z
N ASP A 1 10.38 -8.42 1.45
CA ASP A 1 10.32 -7.04 1.81
C ASP A 1 9.44 -6.31 0.78
N ILE A 2 8.59 -5.37 1.24
CA ILE A 2 7.62 -4.64 0.41
C ILE A 2 8.13 -3.21 0.29
N ASP A 3 8.25 -2.71 -0.95
CA ASP A 3 8.75 -1.37 -1.22
C ASP A 3 7.63 -0.32 -1.21
N VAL A 4 6.43 -0.70 -1.65
CA VAL A 4 5.26 0.17 -1.65
C VAL A 4 3.99 -0.61 -1.33
N LEU A 5 3.10 0.00 -0.55
CA LEU A 5 1.85 -0.60 -0.09
C LEU A 5 0.64 0.17 -0.62
N GLN A 6 -0.32 -0.56 -1.16
CA GLN A 6 -1.64 -0.05 -1.47
C GLN A 6 -2.66 -0.77 -0.56
N SER A 7 -3.38 -0.04 0.25
CA SER A 7 -4.40 -0.62 1.13
C SER A 7 -5.76 0.01 0.86
N TYR A 8 -6.78 -0.83 0.76
CA TYR A 8 -8.15 -0.37 0.55
C TYR A 8 -8.64 0.41 1.78
N GLU A 9 -8.83 1.71 1.59
CA GLU A 9 -9.12 2.65 2.66
C GLU A 9 -10.63 2.92 2.85
N ASN A 10 -11.42 1.86 3.04
CA ASN A 10 -12.82 2.02 3.41
C ASN A 10 -12.99 2.77 4.76
N PHE A 11 -12.10 2.48 5.72
CA PHE A 11 -11.99 3.19 7.00
C PHE A 11 -10.53 3.28 7.41
N THR A 12 -10.12 4.40 8.00
CA THR A 12 -8.75 4.57 8.51
C THR A 12 -8.34 3.47 9.48
N GLY A 13 -9.22 3.10 10.41
CA GLY A 13 -8.98 1.99 11.34
C GLY A 13 -8.74 0.65 10.64
N GLY A 14 -9.43 0.41 9.51
CA GLY A 14 -9.22 -0.79 8.69
C GLY A 14 -7.83 -0.83 8.07
N VAL A 15 -7.33 0.30 7.58
CA VAL A 15 -5.97 0.40 7.04
C VAL A 15 -4.93 0.12 8.13
N LEU A 16 -5.08 0.73 9.31
CA LEU A 16 -4.18 0.48 10.44
C LEU A 16 -4.17 -0.98 10.85
N MET A 17 -5.36 -1.59 11.00
CA MET A 17 -5.49 -3.01 11.32
C MET A 17 -4.82 -3.89 10.25
N SER A 18 -5.02 -3.60 8.98
CA SER A 18 -4.45 -4.40 7.91
C SER A 18 -2.93 -4.39 7.93
N ILE A 19 -2.31 -3.26 8.23
CA ILE A 19 -0.86 -3.12 8.36
C ILE A 19 -0.32 -3.97 9.52
N VAL A 20 -0.99 -3.92 10.68
CA VAL A 20 -0.62 -4.72 11.85
C VAL A 20 -0.80 -6.22 11.59
N GLU A 21 -1.96 -6.62 11.06
CA GLU A 21 -2.28 -8.04 10.81
C GLU A 21 -1.39 -8.68 9.72
N HIS A 22 -0.83 -7.87 8.81
CA HIS A 22 0.16 -8.34 7.84
C HIS A 22 1.60 -8.33 8.37
N GLY A 23 1.79 -7.97 9.65
CA GLY A 23 3.09 -8.08 10.32
C GLY A 23 4.08 -6.95 9.99
N PHE A 24 3.62 -5.83 9.45
CA PHE A 24 4.50 -4.66 9.23
C PHE A 24 4.98 -4.03 10.54
N CYS A 25 4.18 -4.13 11.60
CA CYS A 25 4.57 -3.77 12.96
C CYS A 25 3.82 -4.63 13.99
N LYS A 26 4.32 -4.66 15.21
CA LYS A 26 3.62 -5.29 16.32
C LYS A 26 2.59 -4.33 16.93
N PRO A 27 1.51 -4.86 17.56
CA PRO A 27 0.49 -4.01 18.19
C PRO A 27 1.04 -3.01 19.21
N GLU A 28 2.03 -3.40 19.99
CA GLU A 28 2.68 -2.57 21.01
C GLU A 28 3.55 -1.45 20.42
N GLU A 29 3.96 -1.57 19.15
CA GLU A 29 4.82 -0.61 18.44
C GLU A 29 4.01 0.41 17.60
N CYS A 30 2.69 0.28 17.53
CA CYS A 30 1.83 1.05 16.64
C CYS A 30 2.01 2.57 16.77
N ASN A 31 2.11 3.11 17.99
CA ASN A 31 2.23 4.53 18.22
C ASN A 31 3.52 5.13 17.64
N GLU A 32 4.58 4.35 17.60
CA GLU A 32 5.87 4.76 17.03
C GLU A 32 5.94 4.46 15.53
N PHE A 33 5.24 3.41 15.09
CA PHE A 33 5.24 2.98 13.70
C PHE A 33 4.39 3.88 12.81
N PHE A 34 3.18 4.27 13.25
CA PHE A 34 2.24 5.06 12.46
C PHE A 34 2.58 6.55 12.48
N THR A 35 3.54 6.95 11.64
CA THR A 35 3.93 8.34 11.44
C THR A 35 3.72 8.75 9.99
N ASN A 36 3.39 10.02 9.76
CA ASN A 36 3.21 10.54 8.40
C ASN A 36 4.47 10.38 7.54
N ASP A 37 5.63 10.54 8.13
CA ASP A 37 6.91 10.47 7.42
C ASP A 37 7.19 9.06 6.89
N ARG A 38 6.74 8.03 7.60
CA ARG A 38 6.90 6.64 7.15
C ARG A 38 6.09 6.30 5.91
N PHE A 39 4.87 6.82 5.83
CA PHE A 39 3.91 6.45 4.78
C PHE A 39 3.86 7.43 3.62
N ARG A 40 4.64 8.50 3.68
CA ARG A 40 4.62 9.55 2.67
C ARG A 40 5.41 9.15 1.42
N ALA A 41 4.87 9.39 0.24
CA ALA A 41 5.62 9.37 -1.01
C ALA A 41 6.38 10.70 -1.20
N PRO A 42 7.59 10.70 -1.80
CA PRO A 42 8.33 9.53 -2.25
C PRO A 42 9.28 8.92 -1.20
N ASP A 43 9.50 9.60 -0.06
CA ASP A 43 10.66 9.40 0.81
C ASP A 43 10.37 8.54 2.06
N GLY A 44 9.15 8.07 2.24
CA GLY A 44 8.79 7.24 3.39
C GLY A 44 9.37 5.82 3.32
N ASP A 45 9.57 5.21 4.49
CA ASP A 45 10.09 3.82 4.58
C ASP A 45 9.08 2.77 4.04
N LEU A 46 7.78 3.10 4.06
CA LEU A 46 6.69 2.27 3.53
C LEU A 46 5.62 3.17 2.89
N PRO A 47 5.87 3.73 1.70
CA PRO A 47 4.90 4.60 1.04
C PRO A 47 3.55 3.91 0.87
N LEU A 48 2.48 4.60 1.26
CA LEU A 48 1.12 4.06 1.31
C LEU A 48 0.19 4.84 0.39
N ASN A 49 -0.58 4.12 -0.45
CA ASN A 49 -1.61 4.68 -1.32
C ASN A 49 -1.08 5.87 -2.15
N THR A 50 -0.03 5.62 -2.88
CA THR A 50 0.77 6.63 -3.59
C THR A 50 0.00 7.43 -4.64
N SER A 51 -1.09 6.89 -5.21
CA SER A 51 -2.01 7.65 -6.08
C SER A 51 -3.02 8.52 -5.33
N GLY A 52 -3.05 8.43 -3.99
CA GLY A 52 -4.09 9.02 -3.13
C GLY A 52 -5.28 8.09 -2.90
N GLY A 53 -5.21 6.85 -3.38
CA GLY A 53 -6.19 5.80 -3.15
C GLY A 53 -7.55 6.05 -3.81
N ASN A 54 -8.58 5.40 -3.29
CA ASN A 54 -9.94 5.51 -3.82
C ASN A 54 -10.56 6.91 -3.69
N LEU A 55 -10.05 7.75 -2.78
CA LEU A 55 -10.54 9.12 -2.59
C LEU A 55 -10.05 10.09 -3.66
N ALA A 56 -8.88 9.84 -4.23
CA ALA A 56 -8.26 10.73 -5.22
C ALA A 56 -8.48 10.26 -6.66
N GLU A 57 -8.64 8.95 -6.86
CA GLU A 57 -8.88 8.36 -8.18
C GLU A 57 -10.31 7.83 -8.33
N CYS A 58 -10.60 7.22 -9.48
CA CYS A 58 -11.87 6.55 -9.71
C CYS A 58 -12.00 5.35 -8.74
N TYR A 59 -13.10 5.29 -8.02
CA TYR A 59 -13.29 4.31 -6.95
C TYR A 59 -13.13 2.85 -7.41
N MET A 60 -13.83 2.39 -8.42
CA MET A 60 -13.79 1.06 -9.05
C MET A 60 -13.58 -0.13 -8.08
N HIS A 61 -14.13 -0.06 -6.88
CA HIS A 61 -13.98 -1.07 -5.81
C HIS A 61 -12.53 -1.51 -5.54
N GLY A 62 -11.61 -0.53 -5.54
CA GLY A 62 -10.19 -0.77 -5.23
C GLY A 62 -9.35 -1.25 -6.41
N LEU A 63 -9.89 -1.39 -7.62
CA LEU A 63 -9.08 -1.76 -8.79
C LEU A 63 -7.99 -0.72 -9.07
N GLY A 64 -8.26 0.57 -8.79
CA GLY A 64 -7.27 1.64 -8.88
C GLY A 64 -6.00 1.39 -8.06
N LEU A 65 -6.12 0.73 -6.90
CA LEU A 65 -4.97 0.35 -6.07
C LEU A 65 -4.07 -0.68 -6.76
N ASN A 66 -4.66 -1.66 -7.47
CA ASN A 66 -3.89 -2.62 -8.27
C ASN A 66 -3.22 -1.94 -9.48
N ILE A 67 -3.91 -1.00 -10.11
CA ILE A 67 -3.34 -0.21 -11.22
C ILE A 67 -2.14 0.59 -10.71
N GLU A 68 -2.28 1.26 -9.57
CA GLU A 68 -1.18 2.03 -8.98
C GLU A 68 0.01 1.14 -8.59
N ALA A 69 -0.26 -0.04 -7.99
CA ALA A 69 0.78 -1.00 -7.67
C ALA A 69 1.61 -1.40 -8.90
N VAL A 70 0.96 -1.61 -10.04
CA VAL A 70 1.63 -1.94 -11.31
C VAL A 70 2.36 -0.71 -11.89
N ARG A 71 1.76 0.49 -11.85
CA ARG A 71 2.40 1.74 -12.29
C ARG A 71 3.71 2.00 -11.55
N GLN A 72 3.75 1.74 -10.25
CA GLN A 72 4.96 1.88 -9.44
C GLN A 72 6.08 0.96 -9.95
N LEU A 73 5.78 -0.28 -10.30
CA LEU A 73 6.75 -1.22 -10.86
C LEU A 73 7.23 -0.83 -12.27
N TRP A 74 6.36 -0.17 -13.05
CA TRP A 74 6.69 0.27 -14.41
C TRP A 74 7.36 1.64 -14.45
N GLY A 75 7.47 2.35 -13.32
CA GLY A 75 8.02 3.70 -13.30
C GLY A 75 7.08 4.75 -13.91
N GLU A 76 5.77 4.51 -13.91
CA GLU A 76 4.74 5.34 -14.56
C GLU A 76 3.77 6.00 -13.56
N SER A 77 4.04 5.90 -12.25
CA SER A 77 3.21 6.56 -11.26
C SER A 77 3.44 8.07 -11.22
N SER A 78 2.39 8.85 -10.95
CA SER A 78 2.49 10.30 -10.73
C SER A 78 3.25 10.64 -9.44
N ASN A 79 3.28 9.74 -8.46
CA ASN A 79 4.06 9.83 -7.23
C ASN A 79 5.04 8.65 -7.15
N GLN A 80 5.90 8.55 -8.15
CA GLN A 80 6.82 7.44 -8.30
C GLN A 80 7.80 7.34 -7.13
N ILE A 81 7.95 6.13 -6.61
CA ILE A 81 8.96 5.74 -5.63
C ILE A 81 10.16 5.17 -6.38
N ASP A 82 11.37 5.54 -5.97
CA ASP A 82 12.59 5.05 -6.60
C ASP A 82 12.82 3.56 -6.27
N ASN A 83 13.26 2.81 -7.28
CA ASN A 83 13.68 1.40 -7.14
C ASN A 83 12.61 0.44 -6.57
N VAL A 84 11.35 0.63 -6.95
CA VAL A 84 10.28 -0.28 -6.56
C VAL A 84 10.43 -1.62 -7.29
N ASN A 85 10.60 -2.69 -6.53
CA ASN A 85 10.68 -4.06 -7.03
C ASN A 85 9.52 -4.93 -6.55
N VAL A 86 8.95 -4.61 -5.38
CA VAL A 86 7.82 -5.36 -4.81
C VAL A 86 6.74 -4.40 -4.33
N SER A 87 5.56 -4.54 -4.92
CA SER A 87 4.37 -3.77 -4.56
C SER A 87 3.28 -4.68 -4.02
N MET A 88 2.70 -4.33 -2.87
CA MET A 88 1.63 -5.12 -2.25
C MET A 88 0.32 -4.34 -2.25
N VAL A 89 -0.77 -5.06 -2.55
CA VAL A 89 -2.15 -4.56 -2.42
C VAL A 89 -2.89 -5.38 -1.38
N ILE A 90 -3.42 -4.71 -0.37
CA ILE A 90 -4.35 -5.29 0.61
C ILE A 90 -5.74 -4.79 0.28
N SER A 91 -6.63 -5.69 -0.14
CA SER A 91 -7.99 -5.32 -0.53
C SER A 91 -9.01 -5.67 0.54
N GLY A 92 -9.98 -4.78 0.73
CA GLY A 92 -11.15 -4.98 1.55
C GLY A 92 -10.89 -5.27 3.03
N PRO A 93 -10.01 -4.52 3.75
CA PRO A 93 -9.89 -4.72 5.19
C PRO A 93 -11.26 -4.57 5.87
N MET A 94 -11.48 -5.33 6.95
CA MET A 94 -12.75 -5.42 7.71
C MET A 94 -13.92 -6.07 6.97
N VAL A 95 -13.68 -6.74 5.84
CA VAL A 95 -14.68 -7.56 5.13
C VAL A 95 -14.17 -8.98 4.92
N THR A 96 -15.06 -9.89 4.57
CA THR A 96 -14.72 -11.29 4.36
C THR A 96 -15.30 -11.76 3.02
N PRO A 97 -14.52 -12.40 2.16
CA PRO A 97 -13.08 -12.67 2.29
C PRO A 97 -12.20 -11.45 2.00
N VAL A 98 -11.01 -11.42 2.58
CA VAL A 98 -9.93 -10.48 2.21
C VAL A 98 -9.02 -11.17 1.21
N SER A 99 -8.58 -10.44 0.20
CA SER A 99 -7.58 -10.90 -0.75
C SER A 99 -6.41 -9.92 -0.81
N ASN A 100 -5.22 -10.45 -1.03
CA ASN A 100 -4.02 -9.66 -1.20
C ASN A 100 -3.36 -10.02 -2.52
N SER A 101 -2.70 -9.05 -3.13
CA SER A 101 -1.91 -9.25 -4.34
C SER A 101 -0.51 -8.72 -4.10
N ILE A 102 0.49 -9.47 -4.53
CA ILE A 102 1.88 -9.03 -4.55
C ILE A 102 2.32 -9.03 -6.01
N PHE A 103 2.80 -7.88 -6.44
CA PHE A 103 3.36 -7.68 -7.78
C PHE A 103 4.87 -7.47 -7.64
N CYS A 104 5.64 -8.09 -8.52
CA CYS A 104 7.09 -8.02 -8.50
C CYS A 104 7.64 -7.63 -9.87
N SER A 105 8.75 -6.91 -9.89
CA SER A 105 9.58 -6.75 -11.07
C SER A 105 10.30 -8.07 -11.40
N GLU A 106 10.83 -8.20 -12.62
CA GLU A 106 11.65 -9.35 -13.00
C GLU A 106 12.94 -9.43 -12.16
N GLU A 107 13.42 -8.30 -11.65
CA GLU A 107 14.63 -8.22 -10.82
C GLU A 107 14.43 -8.78 -9.41
N ALA A 108 13.17 -8.85 -8.94
CA ALA A 108 12.81 -9.37 -7.61
C ALA A 108 12.54 -10.89 -7.62
N LEU A 109 12.50 -11.52 -8.78
CA LEU A 109 12.28 -12.97 -8.96
C LEU A 109 13.61 -13.73 -9.05
#